data_9baffa9803a97ffb022282434953d070
#
_entry.id   9baffa9803a97ffb022282434953d070
#
_cell.length_a   1.000
_cell.length_b   1.000
_cell.length_c   1.000
_cell.angle_alpha   90.00
_cell.angle_beta   90.00
_cell.angle_gamma   90.00
#
_symmetry.space_group_name_H-M   'P 1'
#
loop_
_entity.id
_entity.type
_entity.pdbx_description
1 polymer ?
#
loop_
_entity_poly.entity_id
_entity_poly.type
_entity_poly.pdbx_seq_one_letter_code
_entity_poly.pdbx_strand_id
1 'polypeptide(L)'
;MYKLYNRPLDRLKDSLGLSRKKLYKEHYALKDVSFDIGEGECVGIIGTNGSGKSTILKIITGVLAPTAGTVTVNGRISALLELGAGFNPEYSGMENIFLNGTMLGFSEEEINARLDEILSFADIGDFIHQPVKTYSSGMFVRLAFAVAINIDPEILVVDEALSVGDVFFQAKCYHKFEEFKKQGKTILFVSHDLGSISKYCDRVILLNQGVMLDEGTPKAMVDMYKQLLVHQDPVKQAEGSETKKEDWKQGFLVNPNTLEYGEKQAEITDFVVMDSKGLQTNTIEKGSKFQIKMRIHFHESIQQPIMAFTFKNIQGTEITGTNTMYEGVNVEHTDAGDECVVVFEQKMDMQGVEYLLSSG
;
A
#
# COMPACT_ATOMS: atom_id res chain seq x y z
N MET A 1 -11.89 19.49 8.69
CA MET A 1 -10.98 20.64 8.55
C MET A 1 -10.01 20.68 9.71
N TYR A 2 -8.73 20.78 9.43
CA TYR A 2 -7.67 20.95 10.44
C TYR A 2 -7.16 22.38 10.41
N LYS A 3 -6.88 22.94 11.61
CA LYS A 3 -6.26 24.23 11.76
C LYS A 3 -4.74 24.06 11.80
N LEU A 4 -4.03 24.55 10.82
CA LEU A 4 -2.57 24.52 10.76
C LEU A 4 -2.02 25.87 11.24
N TYR A 5 -1.29 25.84 12.36
CA TYR A 5 -0.67 27.02 12.95
C TYR A 5 0.81 27.09 12.57
N ASN A 6 1.29 28.25 12.15
CA ASN A 6 2.71 28.45 11.83
C ASN A 6 3.61 28.48 13.09
N ARG A 7 3.06 28.85 14.23
CA ARG A 7 3.78 28.95 15.52
C ARG A 7 2.95 28.36 16.64
N PRO A 8 3.54 27.67 17.65
CA PRO A 8 2.81 27.12 18.80
C PRO A 8 2.02 28.20 19.57
N LEU A 9 2.56 29.42 19.67
CA LEU A 9 1.90 30.56 20.33
C LEU A 9 0.63 31.02 19.59
N ASP A 10 0.53 30.82 18.29
CA ASP A 10 -0.66 31.19 17.52
C ASP A 10 -1.85 30.28 17.88
N ARG A 11 -1.58 29.00 18.17
CA ARG A 11 -2.58 28.06 18.68
C ARG A 11 -3.12 28.47 20.05
N LEU A 12 -2.22 28.91 20.95
CA LEU A 12 -2.62 29.38 22.29
C LEU A 12 -3.47 30.66 22.18
N LYS A 13 -3.06 31.62 21.35
CA LYS A 13 -3.81 32.86 21.11
C LYS A 13 -5.18 32.63 20.49
N ASP A 14 -5.28 31.68 19.56
CA ASP A 14 -6.56 31.32 18.92
C ASP A 14 -7.49 30.65 19.95
N SER A 15 -6.98 29.73 20.78
CA SER A 15 -7.77 29.03 21.81
C SER A 15 -8.27 29.96 22.91
N LEU A 16 -7.52 31.01 23.25
CA LEU A 16 -7.88 32.02 24.24
C LEU A 16 -8.71 33.21 23.68
N GLY A 17 -9.00 33.19 22.37
CA GLY A 17 -9.74 34.26 21.71
C GLY A 17 -9.03 35.62 21.70
N LEU A 18 -7.69 35.62 21.91
CA LEU A 18 -6.89 36.84 22.03
C LEU A 18 -6.57 37.51 20.68
N SER A 19 -6.96 36.93 19.56
CA SER A 19 -6.71 37.49 18.23
C SER A 19 -8.00 37.65 17.43
N ARG A 20 -8.19 38.85 16.86
CA ARG A 20 -9.29 39.13 15.91
C ARG A 20 -8.98 38.64 14.48
N LYS A 21 -7.75 38.20 14.20
CA LYS A 21 -7.33 37.68 12.90
C LYS A 21 -7.21 36.19 12.97
N LYS A 22 -7.60 35.47 11.90
CA LYS A 22 -7.33 34.02 11.76
C LYS A 22 -5.81 33.80 11.78
N LEU A 23 -5.31 33.09 12.79
CA LEU A 23 -3.90 32.77 12.99
C LEU A 23 -3.51 31.38 12.44
N TYR A 24 -4.42 30.75 11.71
CA TYR A 24 -4.25 29.41 11.15
C TYR A 24 -4.63 29.35 9.68
N LYS A 25 -4.04 28.39 8.99
CA LYS A 25 -4.44 27.99 7.64
C LYS A 25 -5.41 26.80 7.76
N GLU A 26 -6.53 26.90 7.05
CA GLU A 26 -7.48 25.78 6.97
C GLU A 26 -6.92 24.71 6.03
N HIS A 27 -6.87 23.48 6.52
CA HIS A 27 -6.51 22.31 5.72
C HIS A 27 -7.68 21.34 5.72
N TYR A 28 -8.20 21.06 4.55
CA TYR A 28 -9.27 20.11 4.36
C TYR A 28 -8.65 18.79 3.94
N ALA A 29 -8.67 17.79 4.85
CA ALA A 29 -8.19 16.45 4.54
C ALA A 29 -9.14 15.69 3.61
N LEU A 30 -10.41 16.07 3.62
CA LEU A 30 -11.46 15.56 2.71
C LEU A 30 -12.31 16.73 2.25
N LYS A 31 -12.74 16.72 0.99
CA LYS A 31 -13.57 17.73 0.33
C LYS A 31 -14.63 17.04 -0.50
N ASP A 32 -15.89 17.25 -0.15
CA ASP A 32 -17.07 16.79 -0.91
C ASP A 32 -16.98 15.31 -1.34
N VAL A 33 -16.60 14.45 -0.38
CA VAL A 33 -16.51 12.99 -0.58
C VAL A 33 -17.85 12.40 -0.16
N SER A 34 -18.52 11.71 -1.09
CA SER A 34 -19.80 11.02 -0.84
C SER A 34 -19.77 9.65 -1.50
N PHE A 35 -20.10 8.60 -0.76
CA PHE A 35 -20.27 7.24 -1.26
C PHE A 35 -21.13 6.45 -0.29
N ASP A 36 -21.63 5.33 -0.73
CA ASP A 36 -22.33 4.34 0.08
C ASP A 36 -21.65 2.96 -0.05
N ILE A 37 -21.88 2.10 0.92
CA ILE A 37 -21.38 0.72 0.94
C ILE A 37 -22.57 -0.18 1.20
N GLY A 38 -22.81 -1.11 0.29
CA GLY A 38 -23.86 -2.10 0.41
C GLY A 38 -23.57 -3.15 1.49
N GLU A 39 -24.61 -3.70 2.10
CA GLU A 39 -24.46 -4.84 3.01
C GLU A 39 -23.81 -6.03 2.28
N GLY A 40 -22.81 -6.63 2.89
CA GLY A 40 -22.05 -7.75 2.33
C GLY A 40 -21.05 -7.38 1.24
N GLU A 41 -20.91 -6.08 0.92
CA GLU A 41 -19.94 -5.59 -0.08
C GLU A 41 -18.54 -5.46 0.53
N CYS A 42 -17.53 -5.84 -0.23
CA CYS A 42 -16.12 -5.57 0.09
C CYS A 42 -15.62 -4.38 -0.75
N VAL A 43 -15.53 -3.21 -0.13
CA VAL A 43 -15.09 -1.97 -0.81
C VAL A 43 -13.66 -1.64 -0.46
N GLY A 44 -12.82 -1.48 -1.47
CA GLY A 44 -11.45 -1.00 -1.34
C GLY A 44 -11.37 0.53 -1.35
N ILE A 45 -10.46 1.12 -0.58
CA ILE A 45 -10.09 2.53 -0.71
C ILE A 45 -8.61 2.60 -1.04
N ILE A 46 -8.28 3.15 -2.20
CA ILE A 46 -6.91 3.39 -2.65
C ILE A 46 -6.66 4.89 -2.85
N GLY A 47 -5.41 5.28 -2.87
CA GLY A 47 -5.03 6.68 -3.11
C GLY A 47 -3.63 6.98 -2.58
N THR A 48 -3.07 8.10 -3.00
CA THR A 48 -1.72 8.53 -2.65
C THR A 48 -1.56 8.81 -1.15
N ASN A 49 -0.33 8.95 -0.68
CA ASN A 49 -0.08 9.36 0.69
C ASN A 49 -0.66 10.76 0.92
N GLY A 50 -1.38 10.92 2.03
CA GLY A 50 -2.09 12.17 2.33
C GLY A 50 -3.40 12.39 1.55
N SER A 51 -3.89 11.40 0.79
CA SER A 51 -5.16 11.53 0.06
C SER A 51 -6.41 11.53 0.94
N GLY A 52 -6.28 11.25 2.25
CA GLY A 52 -7.40 11.29 3.20
C GLY A 52 -7.91 9.92 3.65
N LYS A 53 -7.32 8.81 3.22
CA LYS A 53 -7.74 7.43 3.57
C LYS A 53 -7.94 7.22 5.08
N SER A 54 -6.91 7.47 5.87
CA SER A 54 -7.00 7.33 7.34
C SER A 54 -7.97 8.33 7.98
N THR A 55 -8.19 9.49 7.36
CA THR A 55 -9.18 10.47 7.85
C THR A 55 -10.59 9.95 7.64
N ILE A 56 -10.88 9.38 6.45
CA ILE A 56 -12.21 8.84 6.15
C ILE A 56 -12.53 7.64 7.04
N LEU A 57 -11.54 6.77 7.29
CA LEU A 57 -11.70 5.64 8.19
C LEU A 57 -12.02 6.11 9.62
N LYS A 58 -11.29 7.11 10.15
CA LYS A 58 -11.55 7.68 11.48
C LYS A 58 -12.93 8.32 11.58
N ILE A 59 -13.44 8.86 10.48
CA ILE A 59 -14.80 9.41 10.44
C ILE A 59 -15.85 8.29 10.46
N ILE A 60 -15.67 7.24 9.65
CA ILE A 60 -16.59 6.11 9.58
C ILE A 60 -16.66 5.36 10.92
N THR A 61 -15.51 5.18 11.57
CA THR A 61 -15.42 4.49 12.88
C THR A 61 -15.83 5.36 14.06
N GLY A 62 -16.22 6.63 13.82
CA GLY A 62 -16.66 7.54 14.88
C GLY A 62 -15.54 8.16 15.73
N VAL A 63 -14.27 7.85 15.44
CA VAL A 63 -13.10 8.43 16.14
C VAL A 63 -12.97 9.93 15.85
N LEU A 64 -13.39 10.36 14.66
CA LEU A 64 -13.33 11.75 14.24
C LEU A 64 -14.71 12.21 13.73
N ALA A 65 -15.25 13.29 14.32
CA ALA A 65 -16.46 13.91 13.82
C ALA A 65 -16.18 14.69 12.52
N PRO A 66 -17.02 14.55 11.46
CA PRO A 66 -16.89 15.34 10.26
C PRO A 66 -17.16 16.82 10.54
N THR A 67 -16.47 17.73 9.86
CA THR A 67 -16.69 19.18 9.98
C THR A 67 -17.98 19.62 9.29
N ALA A 68 -18.37 18.92 8.24
CA ALA A 68 -19.61 19.10 7.48
C ALA A 68 -20.00 17.74 6.86
N GLY A 69 -21.26 17.59 6.50
CA GLY A 69 -21.83 16.34 5.99
C GLY A 69 -22.28 15.41 7.12
N THR A 70 -22.74 14.22 6.72
CA THR A 70 -23.29 13.20 7.63
C THR A 70 -22.64 11.85 7.32
N VAL A 71 -22.53 11.02 8.36
CA VAL A 71 -22.13 9.62 8.24
C VAL A 71 -23.21 8.78 8.92
N THR A 72 -23.73 7.79 8.22
CA THR A 72 -24.68 6.82 8.77
C THR A 72 -24.07 5.44 8.67
N VAL A 73 -24.06 4.72 9.78
CA VAL A 73 -23.57 3.35 9.85
C VAL A 73 -24.64 2.48 10.45
N ASN A 74 -24.98 1.40 9.77
CA ASN A 74 -25.97 0.43 10.21
C ASN A 74 -25.27 -0.88 10.58
N GLY A 75 -24.95 -1.07 11.86
CA GLY A 75 -24.25 -2.26 12.36
C GLY A 75 -23.04 -1.93 13.22
N ARG A 76 -22.52 -2.95 13.90
CA ARG A 76 -21.32 -2.82 14.75
C ARG A 76 -20.05 -2.92 13.91
N ILE A 77 -19.19 -1.93 14.08
CA ILE A 77 -17.89 -1.86 13.38
C ILE A 77 -16.81 -2.46 14.28
N SER A 78 -16.02 -3.37 13.74
CA SER A 78 -14.68 -3.65 14.24
C SER A 78 -13.65 -3.06 13.29
N ALA A 79 -12.74 -2.25 13.84
CA ALA A 79 -11.72 -1.57 13.05
C ALA A 79 -10.31 -2.02 13.45
N LEU A 80 -9.54 -2.50 12.49
CA LEU A 80 -8.14 -2.87 12.66
C LEU A 80 -7.17 -1.67 12.53
N LEU A 81 -7.71 -0.44 12.54
CA LEU A 81 -6.96 0.82 12.36
C LEU A 81 -5.92 1.09 13.44
N GLU A 82 -6.27 0.77 14.66
CA GLU A 82 -5.44 1.01 15.85
C GLU A 82 -5.49 -0.26 16.69
N LEU A 83 -4.79 -1.30 16.22
CA LEU A 83 -4.74 -2.60 16.92
C LEU A 83 -4.34 -2.41 18.39
N GLY A 84 -5.23 -2.87 19.29
CA GLY A 84 -5.04 -2.70 20.74
C GLY A 84 -5.41 -1.32 21.27
N ALA A 85 -6.03 -0.44 20.48
CA ALA A 85 -6.64 0.78 21.02
C ALA A 85 -7.67 0.39 22.11
N GLY A 86 -7.55 1.02 23.27
CA GLY A 86 -8.37 0.69 24.43
C GLY A 86 -7.84 -0.44 25.32
N PHE A 87 -6.74 -1.11 24.93
CA PHE A 87 -6.09 -2.06 25.85
C PHE A 87 -5.46 -1.33 27.03
N ASN A 88 -5.70 -1.87 28.23
CA ASN A 88 -5.03 -1.41 29.44
C ASN A 88 -3.76 -2.25 29.68
N PRO A 89 -2.57 -1.65 29.66
CA PRO A 89 -1.31 -2.38 29.85
C PRO A 89 -1.19 -3.12 31.19
N GLU A 90 -1.90 -2.65 32.23
CA GLU A 90 -1.89 -3.24 33.58
C GLU A 90 -2.82 -4.46 33.69
N TYR A 91 -3.75 -4.63 32.76
CA TYR A 91 -4.69 -5.74 32.73
C TYR A 91 -4.08 -6.94 32.03
N SER A 92 -4.51 -8.14 32.39
CA SER A 92 -4.20 -9.37 31.68
C SER A 92 -4.77 -9.35 30.26
N GLY A 93 -4.29 -10.26 29.42
CA GLY A 93 -4.86 -10.44 28.08
C GLY A 93 -6.34 -10.78 28.14
N MET A 94 -6.73 -11.64 29.10
CA MET A 94 -8.13 -12.02 29.31
C MET A 94 -9.01 -10.81 29.65
N GLU A 95 -8.59 -9.98 30.61
CA GLU A 95 -9.32 -8.75 30.99
C GLU A 95 -9.41 -7.77 29.82
N ASN A 96 -8.36 -7.68 28.99
CA ASN A 96 -8.37 -6.84 27.80
C ASN A 96 -9.31 -7.35 26.69
N ILE A 97 -9.50 -8.68 26.54
CA ILE A 97 -10.51 -9.23 25.64
C ILE A 97 -11.90 -8.70 26.01
N PHE A 98 -12.29 -8.80 27.28
CA PHE A 98 -13.59 -8.33 27.74
C PHE A 98 -13.72 -6.79 27.67
N LEU A 99 -12.67 -6.07 28.08
CA LEU A 99 -12.66 -4.60 28.02
C LEU A 99 -12.86 -4.12 26.57
N ASN A 100 -12.08 -4.65 25.63
CA ASN A 100 -12.14 -4.22 24.24
C ASN A 100 -13.44 -4.66 23.56
N GLY A 101 -13.90 -5.90 23.81
CA GLY A 101 -15.18 -6.39 23.31
C GLY A 101 -16.37 -5.54 23.75
N THR A 102 -16.38 -5.15 25.03
CA THR A 102 -17.41 -4.25 25.58
C THR A 102 -17.34 -2.85 24.96
N MET A 103 -16.14 -2.32 24.73
CA MET A 103 -15.96 -1.04 24.02
C MET A 103 -16.46 -1.08 22.57
N LEU A 104 -16.39 -2.24 21.91
CA LEU A 104 -16.93 -2.48 20.58
C LEU A 104 -18.45 -2.72 20.57
N GLY A 105 -19.10 -2.70 21.76
CA GLY A 105 -20.56 -2.83 21.92
C GLY A 105 -21.07 -4.25 22.02
N PHE A 106 -20.20 -5.23 22.34
CA PHE A 106 -20.61 -6.63 22.57
C PHE A 106 -20.88 -6.89 24.06
N SER A 107 -21.89 -7.71 24.34
CA SER A 107 -22.18 -8.15 25.71
C SER A 107 -21.15 -9.16 26.20
N GLU A 108 -21.07 -9.36 27.51
CA GLU A 108 -20.17 -10.35 28.11
C GLU A 108 -20.50 -11.77 27.63
N GLU A 109 -21.78 -12.08 27.41
CA GLU A 109 -22.24 -13.37 26.89
C GLU A 109 -21.75 -13.58 25.43
N GLU A 110 -21.86 -12.53 24.59
CA GLU A 110 -21.37 -12.58 23.19
C GLU A 110 -19.86 -12.80 23.17
N ILE A 111 -19.11 -12.11 24.03
CA ILE A 111 -17.65 -12.26 24.13
C ILE A 111 -17.27 -13.68 24.60
N ASN A 112 -17.96 -14.19 25.66
CA ASN A 112 -17.72 -15.55 26.16
C ASN A 112 -18.00 -16.62 25.09
N ALA A 113 -19.04 -16.44 24.27
CA ALA A 113 -19.35 -17.36 23.18
C ALA A 113 -18.25 -17.46 22.10
N ARG A 114 -17.39 -16.43 21.99
CA ARG A 114 -16.29 -16.36 21.04
C ARG A 114 -14.89 -16.53 21.67
N LEU A 115 -14.85 -16.73 22.99
CA LEU A 115 -13.60 -16.71 23.74
C LEU A 115 -12.60 -17.76 23.24
N ASP A 116 -13.06 -18.97 23.01
CA ASP A 116 -12.20 -20.07 22.54
C ASP A 116 -11.63 -19.78 21.14
N GLU A 117 -12.41 -19.16 20.25
CA GLU A 117 -11.94 -18.77 18.93
C GLU A 117 -10.88 -17.65 19.05
N ILE A 118 -11.09 -16.66 19.90
CA ILE A 118 -10.15 -15.56 20.15
C ILE A 118 -8.83 -16.12 20.70
N LEU A 119 -8.89 -16.99 21.71
CA LEU A 119 -7.70 -17.59 22.32
C LEU A 119 -6.92 -18.47 21.35
N SER A 120 -7.61 -19.32 20.60
CA SER A 120 -7.01 -20.19 19.57
C SER A 120 -6.39 -19.37 18.42
N PHE A 121 -7.00 -18.26 18.04
CA PHE A 121 -6.48 -17.38 17.00
C PHE A 121 -5.22 -16.66 17.47
N ALA A 122 -5.25 -16.06 18.68
CA ALA A 122 -4.14 -15.32 19.27
C ALA A 122 -2.91 -16.20 19.48
N ASP A 123 -3.12 -17.44 19.92
CA ASP A 123 -2.08 -18.47 20.11
C ASP A 123 -0.87 -17.94 20.92
N ILE A 124 -1.17 -17.39 22.12
CA ILE A 124 -0.18 -16.82 23.03
C ILE A 124 -0.02 -17.65 24.32
N GLY A 125 -0.74 -18.79 24.42
CA GLY A 125 -0.65 -19.72 25.54
C GLY A 125 -0.97 -19.06 26.89
N ASP A 126 -0.25 -19.47 27.94
CA ASP A 126 -0.47 -19.04 29.31
C ASP A 126 -0.23 -17.53 29.56
N PHE A 127 0.40 -16.85 28.61
CA PHE A 127 0.59 -15.41 28.68
C PHE A 127 -0.74 -14.65 28.71
N ILE A 128 -1.84 -15.27 28.28
CA ILE A 128 -3.18 -14.66 28.35
C ILE A 128 -3.57 -14.19 29.76
N HIS A 129 -3.04 -14.83 30.80
CA HIS A 129 -3.27 -14.50 32.21
C HIS A 129 -2.28 -13.47 32.77
N GLN A 130 -1.27 -13.05 31.98
CA GLN A 130 -0.28 -12.06 32.39
C GLN A 130 -0.68 -10.64 31.93
N PRO A 131 -0.22 -9.60 32.64
CA PRO A 131 -0.45 -8.22 32.22
C PRO A 131 0.13 -7.95 30.82
N VAL A 132 -0.64 -7.26 29.99
CA VAL A 132 -0.28 -6.99 28.58
C VAL A 132 1.04 -6.21 28.44
N LYS A 133 1.41 -5.39 29.43
CA LYS A 133 2.72 -4.71 29.46
C LYS A 133 3.93 -5.66 29.42
N THR A 134 3.74 -6.95 29.73
CA THR A 134 4.80 -7.97 29.68
C THR A 134 4.89 -8.67 28.33
N TYR A 135 3.97 -8.38 27.40
CA TYR A 135 3.92 -9.01 26.11
C TYR A 135 5.02 -8.50 25.17
N SER A 136 5.49 -9.39 24.31
CA SER A 136 6.22 -8.94 23.12
C SER A 136 5.29 -8.17 22.18
N SER A 137 5.87 -7.35 21.31
CA SER A 137 5.08 -6.63 20.29
C SER A 137 4.24 -7.59 19.41
N GLY A 138 4.80 -8.77 19.09
CA GLY A 138 4.07 -9.80 18.34
C GLY A 138 2.88 -10.37 19.11
N MET A 139 3.04 -10.70 20.40
CA MET A 139 1.94 -11.21 21.23
C MET A 139 0.83 -10.16 21.39
N PHE A 140 1.21 -8.89 21.59
CA PHE A 140 0.26 -7.78 21.69
C PHE A 140 -0.59 -7.67 20.41
N VAL A 141 0.06 -7.65 19.24
CA VAL A 141 -0.61 -7.55 17.95
C VAL A 141 -1.50 -8.76 17.69
N ARG A 142 -1.02 -9.99 17.99
CA ARG A 142 -1.81 -11.23 17.84
C ARG A 142 -3.09 -11.19 18.67
N LEU A 143 -3.00 -10.78 19.95
CA LEU A 143 -4.18 -10.68 20.81
C LEU A 143 -5.15 -9.59 20.33
N ALA A 144 -4.65 -8.40 20.03
CA ALA A 144 -5.47 -7.28 19.57
C ALA A 144 -6.20 -7.63 18.26
N PHE A 145 -5.50 -8.26 17.33
CA PHE A 145 -6.09 -8.73 16.07
C PHE A 145 -7.11 -9.85 16.30
N ALA A 146 -6.79 -10.82 17.17
CA ALA A 146 -7.70 -11.93 17.50
C ALA A 146 -9.03 -11.44 18.06
N VAL A 147 -9.01 -10.45 18.96
CA VAL A 147 -10.23 -9.83 19.49
C VAL A 147 -11.00 -9.17 18.35
N ALA A 148 -10.37 -8.27 17.62
CA ALA A 148 -11.05 -7.46 16.61
C ALA A 148 -11.70 -8.30 15.50
N ILE A 149 -11.08 -9.45 15.11
CA ILE A 149 -11.57 -10.26 14.00
C ILE A 149 -12.50 -11.40 14.43
N ASN A 150 -12.40 -11.91 15.66
CA ASN A 150 -13.23 -13.06 16.09
C ASN A 150 -14.46 -12.66 16.90
N ILE A 151 -14.66 -11.38 17.20
CA ILE A 151 -15.83 -10.90 17.93
C ILE A 151 -17.12 -10.87 17.06
N ASP A 152 -17.00 -11.24 15.79
CA ASP A 152 -18.08 -11.36 14.80
C ASP A 152 -18.83 -10.05 14.48
N PRO A 153 -18.11 -8.98 14.07
CA PRO A 153 -18.76 -7.72 13.70
C PRO A 153 -19.59 -7.84 12.43
N GLU A 154 -20.58 -6.94 12.26
CA GLU A 154 -21.32 -6.81 11.00
C GLU A 154 -20.48 -6.10 9.92
N ILE A 155 -19.61 -5.18 10.35
CA ILE A 155 -18.75 -4.37 9.47
C ILE A 155 -17.30 -4.48 9.94
N LEU A 156 -16.41 -4.92 9.05
CA LEU A 156 -14.97 -4.99 9.31
C LEU A 156 -14.25 -3.87 8.56
N VAL A 157 -13.49 -3.05 9.28
CA VAL A 157 -12.63 -2.01 8.69
C VAL A 157 -11.18 -2.44 8.83
N VAL A 158 -10.50 -2.62 7.70
CA VAL A 158 -9.11 -3.09 7.62
C VAL A 158 -8.23 -2.00 7.01
N ASP A 159 -7.18 -1.59 7.73
CA ASP A 159 -6.18 -0.61 7.27
C ASP A 159 -4.79 -1.24 7.38
N GLU A 160 -4.21 -1.68 6.26
CA GLU A 160 -2.85 -2.25 6.18
C GLU A 160 -2.50 -3.34 7.22
N ALA A 161 -3.42 -3.61 8.14
CA ALA A 161 -3.20 -4.45 9.32
C ALA A 161 -3.05 -5.95 9.01
N LEU A 162 -3.37 -6.40 7.78
CA LEU A 162 -3.22 -7.82 7.41
C LEU A 162 -1.76 -8.24 7.23
N SER A 163 -0.84 -7.28 7.16
CA SER A 163 0.61 -7.54 7.00
C SER A 163 1.37 -7.60 8.33
N VAL A 164 0.67 -7.68 9.47
CA VAL A 164 1.29 -7.74 10.80
C VAL A 164 1.57 -9.18 11.27
N GLY A 165 2.60 -9.34 12.09
CA GLY A 165 3.00 -10.63 12.65
C GLY A 165 3.90 -11.44 11.70
N ASP A 166 4.07 -12.72 12.02
CA ASP A 166 4.82 -13.66 11.19
C ASP A 166 3.98 -14.19 10.02
N VAL A 167 4.63 -14.87 9.07
CA VAL A 167 3.98 -15.40 7.85
C VAL A 167 2.81 -16.33 8.16
N PHE A 168 2.90 -17.13 9.24
CA PHE A 168 1.83 -18.05 9.64
C PHE A 168 0.62 -17.28 10.19
N PHE A 169 0.87 -16.24 10.98
CA PHE A 169 -0.20 -15.41 11.51
C PHE A 169 -0.88 -14.61 10.38
N GLN A 170 -0.10 -14.07 9.45
CA GLN A 170 -0.65 -13.42 8.25
C GLN A 170 -1.55 -14.36 7.45
N ALA A 171 -1.15 -15.61 7.25
CA ALA A 171 -1.97 -16.60 6.57
C ALA A 171 -3.31 -16.85 7.30
N LYS A 172 -3.30 -16.92 8.66
CA LYS A 172 -4.52 -17.01 9.48
C LYS A 172 -5.42 -15.78 9.27
N CYS A 173 -4.83 -14.57 9.22
CA CYS A 173 -5.57 -13.31 9.00
C CYS A 173 -6.26 -13.30 7.63
N TYR A 174 -5.54 -13.65 6.55
CA TYR A 174 -6.13 -13.73 5.21
C TYR A 174 -7.22 -14.80 5.11
N HIS A 175 -7.03 -15.96 5.74
CA HIS A 175 -8.07 -17.00 5.77
C HIS A 175 -9.34 -16.49 6.43
N LYS A 176 -9.22 -15.83 7.60
CA LYS A 176 -10.38 -15.28 8.31
C LYS A 176 -11.07 -14.17 7.52
N PHE A 177 -10.30 -13.36 6.79
CA PHE A 177 -10.84 -12.35 5.87
C PHE A 177 -11.67 -13.00 4.75
N GLU A 178 -11.19 -14.10 4.16
CA GLU A 178 -11.93 -14.86 3.14
C GLU A 178 -13.21 -15.51 3.72
N GLU A 179 -13.17 -15.97 4.98
CA GLU A 179 -14.37 -16.47 5.69
C GLU A 179 -15.41 -15.36 5.82
N PHE A 180 -15.03 -14.17 6.25
CA PHE A 180 -15.95 -13.03 6.37
C PHE A 180 -16.59 -12.68 5.03
N LYS A 181 -15.79 -12.63 3.98
CA LYS A 181 -16.34 -12.39 2.63
C LYS A 181 -17.33 -13.46 2.22
N LYS A 182 -17.06 -14.75 2.49
CA LYS A 182 -17.99 -15.85 2.21
C LYS A 182 -19.27 -15.79 3.04
N GLN A 183 -19.18 -15.26 4.27
CA GLN A 183 -20.35 -15.05 5.15
C GLN A 183 -21.18 -13.81 4.78
N GLY A 184 -20.76 -13.04 3.76
CA GLY A 184 -21.44 -11.83 3.34
C GLY A 184 -21.31 -10.67 4.33
N LYS A 185 -20.24 -10.61 5.11
CA LYS A 185 -19.93 -9.46 5.98
C LYS A 185 -19.51 -8.27 5.15
N THR A 186 -19.90 -7.08 5.60
CA THR A 186 -19.46 -5.83 4.96
C THR A 186 -18.01 -5.53 5.33
N ILE A 187 -17.17 -5.25 4.33
CA ILE A 187 -15.74 -5.04 4.54
C ILE A 187 -15.30 -3.73 3.88
N LEU A 188 -14.69 -2.86 4.64
CA LEU A 188 -13.98 -1.70 4.13
C LEU A 188 -12.47 -1.94 4.21
N PHE A 189 -11.82 -2.06 3.06
CA PHE A 189 -10.44 -2.48 2.95
C PHE A 189 -9.54 -1.38 2.41
N VAL A 190 -8.63 -0.89 3.23
CA VAL A 190 -7.60 0.07 2.83
C VAL A 190 -6.26 -0.63 2.77
N SER A 191 -5.60 -0.57 1.63
CA SER A 191 -4.29 -1.19 1.46
C SER A 191 -3.48 -0.45 0.39
N HIS A 192 -2.16 -0.46 0.57
CA HIS A 192 -1.22 -0.09 -0.48
C HIS A 192 -0.89 -1.27 -1.41
N ASP A 193 -1.22 -2.49 -1.00
CA ASP A 193 -1.08 -3.68 -1.84
C ASP A 193 -2.24 -3.77 -2.84
N LEU A 194 -1.99 -3.31 -4.06
CA LEU A 194 -2.95 -3.33 -5.15
C LEU A 194 -3.35 -4.76 -5.57
N GLY A 195 -2.51 -5.76 -5.29
CA GLY A 195 -2.79 -7.16 -5.52
C GLY A 195 -3.92 -7.65 -4.62
N SER A 196 -3.84 -7.36 -3.31
CA SER A 196 -4.90 -7.67 -2.34
C SER A 196 -6.20 -6.93 -2.66
N ILE A 197 -6.13 -5.64 -3.03
CA ILE A 197 -7.30 -4.86 -3.48
C ILE A 197 -7.97 -5.55 -4.67
N SER A 198 -7.21 -5.92 -5.70
CA SER A 198 -7.73 -6.57 -6.91
C SER A 198 -8.33 -7.96 -6.63
N LYS A 199 -7.78 -8.68 -5.65
CA LYS A 199 -8.21 -10.04 -5.29
C LYS A 199 -9.49 -10.05 -4.44
N TYR A 200 -9.59 -9.12 -3.49
CA TYR A 200 -10.60 -9.22 -2.44
C TYR A 200 -11.76 -8.25 -2.58
N CYS A 201 -11.57 -7.08 -3.19
CA CYS A 201 -12.59 -6.06 -3.29
C CYS A 201 -13.57 -6.31 -4.46
N ASP A 202 -14.83 -5.98 -4.24
CA ASP A 202 -15.87 -6.02 -5.27
C ASP A 202 -15.91 -4.69 -6.03
N ARG A 203 -15.66 -3.57 -5.31
CA ARG A 203 -15.57 -2.21 -5.81
C ARG A 203 -14.44 -1.47 -5.10
N VAL A 204 -13.92 -0.45 -5.74
CA VAL A 204 -12.82 0.37 -5.22
C VAL A 204 -13.13 1.84 -5.39
N ILE A 205 -12.84 2.63 -4.37
CA ILE A 205 -12.91 4.09 -4.34
C ILE A 205 -11.50 4.65 -4.46
N LEU A 206 -11.28 5.54 -5.42
CA LEU A 206 -9.99 6.20 -5.62
C LEU A 206 -10.01 7.60 -5.03
N LEU A 207 -9.16 7.84 -4.03
CA LEU A 207 -8.98 9.14 -3.40
C LEU A 207 -7.67 9.80 -3.84
N ASN A 208 -7.72 11.10 -4.10
CA ASN A 208 -6.52 11.90 -4.31
C ASN A 208 -6.67 13.30 -3.70
N GLN A 209 -5.69 13.74 -2.93
CA GLN A 209 -5.64 15.08 -2.29
C GLN A 209 -6.96 15.48 -1.57
N GLY A 210 -7.60 14.50 -0.93
CA GLY A 210 -8.82 14.70 -0.18
C GLY A 210 -10.11 14.73 -1.01
N VAL A 211 -10.04 14.40 -2.30
CA VAL A 211 -11.19 14.33 -3.21
C VAL A 211 -11.35 12.89 -3.70
N MET A 212 -12.59 12.45 -3.82
CA MET A 212 -12.92 11.20 -4.50
C MET A 212 -12.86 11.46 -6.02
N LEU A 213 -11.93 10.80 -6.70
CA LEU A 213 -11.76 10.95 -8.14
C LEU A 213 -12.77 10.12 -8.90
N ASP A 214 -12.92 8.86 -8.49
CA ASP A 214 -13.85 7.92 -9.12
C ASP A 214 -14.05 6.70 -8.24
N GLU A 215 -15.04 5.86 -8.59
CA GLU A 215 -15.26 4.54 -8.03
C GLU A 215 -15.65 3.54 -9.13
N GLY A 216 -15.29 2.29 -8.95
CA GLY A 216 -15.57 1.29 -9.95
C GLY A 216 -14.94 -0.06 -9.66
N THR A 217 -14.77 -0.87 -10.70
CA THR A 217 -14.15 -2.18 -10.57
C THR A 217 -12.70 -2.06 -10.09
N PRO A 218 -12.19 -3.02 -9.30
CA PRO A 218 -10.82 -2.98 -8.80
C PRO A 218 -9.78 -2.74 -9.91
N LYS A 219 -9.94 -3.43 -11.05
CA LYS A 219 -9.03 -3.29 -12.19
C LYS A 219 -9.00 -1.86 -12.72
N ALA A 220 -10.18 -1.25 -12.98
CA ALA A 220 -10.26 0.11 -13.53
C ALA A 220 -9.64 1.14 -12.57
N MET A 221 -9.94 1.04 -11.27
CA MET A 221 -9.44 1.96 -10.27
C MET A 221 -7.94 1.81 -10.00
N VAL A 222 -7.43 0.58 -10.02
CA VAL A 222 -5.99 0.32 -9.91
C VAL A 222 -5.24 0.87 -11.12
N ASP A 223 -5.77 0.70 -12.34
CA ASP A 223 -5.16 1.25 -13.55
C ASP A 223 -5.17 2.80 -13.51
N MET A 224 -6.28 3.42 -13.10
CA MET A 224 -6.37 4.88 -12.91
C MET A 224 -5.40 5.38 -11.83
N TYR A 225 -5.26 4.66 -10.71
CA TYR A 225 -4.32 5.00 -9.66
C TYR A 225 -2.87 4.97 -10.14
N LYS A 226 -2.49 3.95 -10.93
CA LYS A 226 -1.16 3.88 -11.54
C LYS A 226 -0.89 5.06 -12.49
N GLN A 227 -1.86 5.42 -13.33
CA GLN A 227 -1.76 6.60 -14.19
C GLN A 227 -1.58 7.88 -13.37
N LEU A 228 -2.31 8.01 -12.27
CA LEU A 228 -2.21 9.16 -11.37
C LEU A 228 -0.83 9.27 -10.73
N LEU A 229 -0.19 8.16 -10.35
CA LEU A 229 1.16 8.15 -9.80
C LEU A 229 2.18 8.64 -10.84
N VAL A 230 2.06 8.23 -12.10
CA VAL A 230 2.95 8.66 -13.19
C VAL A 230 2.82 10.16 -13.47
N HIS A 231 1.64 10.75 -13.29
CA HIS A 231 1.40 12.18 -13.56
C HIS A 231 1.63 13.10 -12.34
N GLN A 232 1.86 12.57 -11.16
CA GLN A 232 2.08 13.37 -9.93
C GLN A 232 3.52 13.78 -9.68
N ASP A 233 4.50 13.27 -10.42
CA ASP A 233 5.85 13.80 -10.33
C ASP A 233 5.87 15.22 -10.95
N PRO A 234 6.17 16.26 -10.14
CA PRO A 234 6.15 17.64 -10.64
C PRO A 234 7.40 17.91 -11.47
N VAL A 235 7.42 17.43 -12.70
CA VAL A 235 8.35 17.97 -13.68
C VAL A 235 7.68 19.17 -14.32
N LYS A 236 8.20 20.34 -13.96
CA LYS A 236 7.94 21.66 -14.50
C LYS A 236 7.51 21.57 -15.97
N GLN A 237 6.28 22.01 -16.27
CA GLN A 237 5.94 22.47 -17.60
C GLN A 237 6.85 23.67 -17.92
N ALA A 238 7.91 23.40 -18.64
CA ALA A 238 8.66 24.43 -19.34
C ALA A 238 8.18 24.39 -20.79
N GLU A 239 7.43 25.43 -21.17
CA GLU A 239 7.18 25.78 -22.57
C GLU A 239 8.51 25.94 -23.30
N GLY A 240 8.65 25.28 -24.45
CA GLY A 240 9.78 25.46 -25.33
C GLY A 240 10.07 24.20 -26.12
N SER A 241 9.66 24.23 -27.38
CA SER A 241 9.96 23.25 -28.41
C SER A 241 11.46 22.99 -28.56
N GLU A 242 11.89 21.80 -28.21
CA GLU A 242 13.05 21.10 -28.78
C GLU A 242 12.85 19.61 -28.48
N THR A 243 13.17 18.75 -29.45
CA THR A 243 13.06 17.29 -29.38
C THR A 243 13.76 16.76 -28.11
N LYS A 244 13.03 16.67 -26.99
CA LYS A 244 13.53 16.07 -25.75
C LYS A 244 13.65 14.57 -25.96
N LYS A 245 14.86 14.01 -25.80
CA LYS A 245 15.06 12.58 -25.55
C LYS A 245 14.07 12.19 -24.43
N GLU A 246 13.19 11.23 -24.70
CA GLU A 246 12.27 10.70 -23.70
C GLU A 246 13.10 10.14 -22.53
N ASP A 247 12.89 10.66 -21.34
CA ASP A 247 13.51 10.17 -20.11
C ASP A 247 12.60 9.11 -19.49
N TRP A 248 12.92 7.86 -19.72
CA TRP A 248 12.10 6.72 -19.33
C TRP A 248 12.17 6.43 -17.82
N LYS A 249 13.25 6.79 -17.16
CA LYS A 249 13.45 6.58 -15.71
C LYS A 249 12.43 7.33 -14.84
N GLN A 250 11.82 8.39 -15.34
CA GLN A 250 10.93 9.28 -14.58
C GLN A 250 9.65 8.62 -14.03
N GLY A 251 9.37 7.37 -14.35
CA GLY A 251 8.20 6.62 -13.86
C GLY A 251 8.51 5.50 -12.87
N PHE A 252 9.77 5.29 -12.49
CA PHE A 252 10.17 4.18 -11.63
C PHE A 252 10.68 4.64 -10.27
N LEU A 253 10.32 3.89 -9.21
CA LEU A 253 10.99 3.96 -7.92
C LEU A 253 12.40 3.37 -8.09
N VAL A 254 13.37 4.22 -8.30
CA VAL A 254 14.78 3.82 -8.24
C VAL A 254 15.13 3.53 -6.79
N ASN A 255 15.66 2.35 -6.52
CA ASN A 255 16.10 1.98 -5.17
C ASN A 255 17.19 2.99 -4.72
N PRO A 256 17.00 3.73 -3.61
CA PRO A 256 17.99 4.69 -3.14
C PRO A 256 19.32 4.05 -2.76
N ASN A 257 19.36 2.71 -2.59
CA ASN A 257 20.56 1.92 -2.34
C ASN A 257 21.06 1.20 -3.60
N THR A 258 20.74 1.70 -4.80
CA THR A 258 21.29 1.14 -6.04
C THR A 258 22.81 1.24 -6.00
N LEU A 259 23.46 0.10 -6.14
CA LEU A 259 24.91 0.02 -6.26
C LEU A 259 25.26 0.02 -7.76
N GLU A 260 25.94 1.07 -8.18
CA GLU A 260 26.58 1.10 -9.50
C GLU A 260 28.01 0.58 -9.34
N TYR A 261 28.37 -0.42 -10.13
CA TYR A 261 29.70 -1.01 -10.13
C TYR A 261 30.16 -1.31 -11.56
N GLY A 262 31.46 -1.37 -11.76
CA GLY A 262 32.09 -1.60 -13.06
C GLY A 262 33.12 -0.52 -13.39
N GLU A 263 33.86 -0.72 -14.47
CA GLU A 263 34.94 0.17 -14.93
C GLU A 263 34.43 1.43 -15.66
N LYS A 264 33.10 1.59 -15.76
CA LYS A 264 32.41 2.70 -16.43
C LYS A 264 32.80 2.87 -17.93
N GLN A 265 33.13 1.79 -18.57
CA GLN A 265 33.34 1.80 -20.03
C GLN A 265 32.06 2.03 -20.81
N ALA A 266 30.92 1.61 -20.22
CA ALA A 266 29.55 1.90 -20.69
C ALA A 266 28.64 2.21 -19.51
N GLU A 267 27.57 2.96 -19.76
CA GLU A 267 26.60 3.38 -18.74
C GLU A 267 25.18 3.17 -19.26
N ILE A 268 24.31 2.58 -18.44
CA ILE A 268 22.87 2.53 -18.71
C ILE A 268 22.26 3.87 -18.34
N THR A 269 22.09 4.74 -19.32
CA THR A 269 21.61 6.11 -19.10
C THR A 269 20.12 6.15 -18.82
N ASP A 270 19.35 5.20 -19.36
CA ASP A 270 17.90 5.17 -19.21
C ASP A 270 17.33 3.75 -19.35
N PHE A 271 16.20 3.47 -18.71
CA PHE A 271 15.52 2.18 -18.84
C PHE A 271 14.01 2.30 -18.63
N VAL A 272 13.24 1.36 -19.19
CA VAL A 272 11.79 1.25 -18.98
C VAL A 272 11.34 -0.20 -19.06
N VAL A 273 10.35 -0.55 -18.25
CA VAL A 273 9.59 -1.79 -18.36
C VAL A 273 8.23 -1.46 -18.97
N MET A 274 7.82 -2.21 -19.98
CA MET A 274 6.57 -2.01 -20.70
C MET A 274 5.72 -3.27 -20.66
N ASP A 275 4.41 -3.11 -20.50
CA ASP A 275 3.47 -4.22 -20.59
C ASP A 275 3.22 -4.67 -22.04
N SER A 276 2.36 -5.68 -22.21
CA SER A 276 1.98 -6.22 -23.53
C SER A 276 1.25 -5.23 -24.44
N LYS A 277 0.80 -4.08 -23.90
CA LYS A 277 0.15 -2.99 -24.65
C LYS A 277 1.13 -1.87 -25.01
N GLY A 278 2.40 -2.00 -24.60
CA GLY A 278 3.42 -0.97 -24.81
C GLY A 278 3.32 0.21 -23.82
N LEU A 279 2.63 0.04 -22.69
CA LEU A 279 2.53 1.04 -21.65
C LEU A 279 3.62 0.80 -20.59
N GLN A 280 4.24 1.88 -20.14
CA GLN A 280 5.20 1.84 -19.05
C GLN A 280 4.53 1.32 -17.75
N THR A 281 5.17 0.35 -17.11
CA THR A 281 4.60 -0.29 -15.91
C THR A 281 5.69 -0.80 -14.97
N ASN A 282 5.42 -0.76 -13.67
CA ASN A 282 6.18 -1.47 -12.64
C ASN A 282 5.50 -2.77 -12.19
N THR A 283 4.36 -3.12 -12.80
CA THR A 283 3.61 -4.33 -12.46
C THR A 283 3.30 -5.10 -13.74
N ILE A 284 3.73 -6.35 -13.80
CA ILE A 284 3.56 -7.23 -14.96
C ILE A 284 2.63 -8.36 -14.55
N GLU A 285 1.58 -8.59 -15.34
CA GLU A 285 0.63 -9.67 -15.10
C GLU A 285 1.27 -11.03 -15.43
N LYS A 286 1.09 -12.02 -14.55
CA LYS A 286 1.58 -13.38 -14.78
C LYS A 286 1.01 -13.95 -16.08
N GLY A 287 1.88 -14.51 -16.90
CA GLY A 287 1.54 -15.07 -18.21
C GLY A 287 1.46 -14.04 -19.34
N SER A 288 1.55 -12.73 -19.05
CA SER A 288 1.60 -11.70 -20.08
C SER A 288 3.02 -11.50 -20.63
N LYS A 289 3.11 -10.98 -21.84
CA LYS A 289 4.37 -10.49 -22.41
C LYS A 289 4.71 -9.13 -21.84
N PHE A 290 5.99 -8.88 -21.67
CA PHE A 290 6.53 -7.58 -21.28
C PHE A 290 7.84 -7.30 -22.01
N GLN A 291 8.23 -6.03 -22.04
CA GLN A 291 9.50 -5.58 -22.60
C GLN A 291 10.30 -4.81 -21.58
N ILE A 292 11.62 -5.05 -21.56
CA ILE A 292 12.59 -4.21 -20.87
C ILE A 292 13.40 -3.50 -21.94
N LYS A 293 13.38 -2.16 -21.95
CA LYS A 293 14.21 -1.34 -22.85
C LYS A 293 15.26 -0.64 -22.02
N MET A 294 16.50 -0.67 -22.48
CA MET A 294 17.64 0.00 -21.87
C MET A 294 18.34 0.84 -22.90
N ARG A 295 18.65 2.09 -22.56
CA ARG A 295 19.52 2.97 -23.35
C ARG A 295 20.91 2.95 -22.74
N ILE A 296 21.91 2.64 -23.54
CA ILE A 296 23.28 2.46 -23.10
C ILE A 296 24.16 3.44 -23.88
N HIS A 297 24.98 4.18 -23.15
CA HIS A 297 26.00 5.06 -23.70
C HIS A 297 27.38 4.44 -23.47
N PHE A 298 28.21 4.39 -24.51
CA PHE A 298 29.55 3.81 -24.45
C PHE A 298 30.59 4.94 -24.31
N HIS A 299 31.33 4.92 -23.22
CA HIS A 299 32.42 5.88 -22.97
C HIS A 299 33.73 5.47 -23.64
N GLU A 300 33.89 4.18 -23.90
CA GLU A 300 35.05 3.58 -24.56
C GLU A 300 34.60 2.61 -25.64
N SER A 301 35.50 2.29 -26.57
CA SER A 301 35.23 1.28 -27.59
C SER A 301 35.25 -0.12 -26.97
N ILE A 302 34.19 -0.89 -27.15
CA ILE A 302 34.04 -2.23 -26.57
C ILE A 302 33.82 -3.25 -27.69
N GLN A 303 34.64 -4.32 -27.65
CA GLN A 303 34.48 -5.48 -28.51
C GLN A 303 33.45 -6.44 -27.90
N GLN A 304 32.41 -6.80 -28.64
CA GLN A 304 31.38 -7.76 -28.26
C GLN A 304 30.73 -7.45 -26.89
N PRO A 305 30.13 -6.27 -26.70
CA PRO A 305 29.46 -5.95 -25.45
C PRO A 305 28.28 -6.90 -25.23
N ILE A 306 28.13 -7.38 -23.98
CA ILE A 306 27.02 -8.23 -23.58
C ILE A 306 26.12 -7.42 -22.66
N MET A 307 24.87 -7.21 -23.05
CA MET A 307 23.88 -6.54 -22.25
C MET A 307 22.96 -7.56 -21.57
N ALA A 308 22.63 -7.35 -20.30
CA ALA A 308 21.90 -8.30 -19.49
C ALA A 308 20.85 -7.62 -18.61
N PHE A 309 19.85 -8.38 -18.20
CA PHE A 309 19.02 -8.04 -17.05
C PHE A 309 18.80 -9.27 -16.17
N THR A 310 18.55 -9.04 -14.89
CA THR A 310 18.27 -10.07 -13.92
C THR A 310 17.17 -9.61 -12.96
N PHE A 311 16.20 -10.46 -12.71
CA PHE A 311 15.25 -10.27 -11.61
C PHE A 311 15.82 -10.92 -10.35
N LYS A 312 15.83 -10.15 -9.27
CA LYS A 312 16.25 -10.59 -7.92
C LYS A 312 15.06 -10.50 -6.97
N ASN A 313 15.02 -11.36 -5.97
CA ASN A 313 14.06 -11.18 -4.88
C ASN A 313 14.48 -9.98 -4.01
N ILE A 314 13.65 -9.60 -3.03
CA ILE A 314 13.92 -8.50 -2.10
C ILE A 314 15.17 -8.73 -1.22
N GLN A 315 15.63 -9.98 -1.09
CA GLN A 315 16.88 -10.33 -0.41
C GLN A 315 18.12 -10.24 -1.33
N GLY A 316 17.94 -9.89 -2.61
CA GLY A 316 19.02 -9.76 -3.58
C GLY A 316 19.42 -11.07 -4.28
N THR A 317 18.72 -12.18 -4.03
CA THR A 317 18.97 -13.46 -4.70
C THR A 317 18.46 -13.41 -6.14
N GLU A 318 19.29 -13.80 -7.09
CA GLU A 318 18.92 -13.88 -8.50
C GLU A 318 17.91 -15.00 -8.73
N ILE A 319 16.81 -14.66 -9.39
CA ILE A 319 15.71 -15.60 -9.68
C ILE A 319 15.74 -16.03 -11.16
N THR A 320 15.83 -15.05 -12.05
CA THR A 320 15.90 -15.29 -13.49
C THR A 320 16.45 -14.06 -14.21
N GLY A 321 16.97 -14.26 -15.40
CA GLY A 321 17.48 -13.20 -16.25
C GLY A 321 17.96 -13.76 -17.57
N THR A 322 18.33 -12.89 -18.47
CA THR A 322 18.94 -13.25 -19.74
C THR A 322 19.93 -12.17 -20.20
N ASN A 323 20.65 -12.46 -21.25
CA ASN A 323 21.57 -11.52 -21.88
C ASN A 323 21.56 -11.67 -23.42
N THR A 324 22.13 -10.69 -24.10
CA THR A 324 22.18 -10.64 -25.56
C THR A 324 22.86 -11.87 -26.17
N MET A 325 23.88 -12.41 -25.50
CA MET A 325 24.61 -13.59 -25.99
C MET A 325 23.72 -14.86 -25.92
N TYR A 326 22.97 -15.07 -24.82
CA TYR A 326 22.04 -16.20 -24.71
C TYR A 326 20.87 -16.10 -25.67
N GLU A 327 20.41 -14.89 -25.97
CA GLU A 327 19.34 -14.64 -26.95
C GLU A 327 19.84 -14.68 -28.39
N GLY A 328 21.14 -14.96 -28.61
CA GLY A 328 21.75 -15.06 -29.94
C GLY A 328 21.91 -13.73 -30.66
N VAL A 329 21.84 -12.61 -29.94
CA VAL A 329 22.06 -11.26 -30.50
C VAL A 329 23.50 -10.86 -30.23
N ASN A 330 24.33 -10.86 -31.27
CA ASN A 330 25.73 -10.44 -31.19
C ASN A 330 25.85 -8.97 -31.63
N VAL A 331 26.38 -8.15 -30.74
CA VAL A 331 26.86 -6.80 -31.07
C VAL A 331 28.37 -6.94 -31.32
N GLU A 332 28.83 -6.75 -32.55
CA GLU A 332 30.23 -7.03 -32.88
C GLU A 332 31.20 -6.00 -32.27
N HIS A 333 30.84 -4.73 -32.34
CA HIS A 333 31.67 -3.64 -31.88
C HIS A 333 30.83 -2.39 -31.57
N THR A 334 31.28 -1.59 -30.60
CA THR A 334 30.75 -0.24 -30.32
C THR A 334 31.91 0.72 -30.16
N ASP A 335 31.77 1.94 -30.65
CA ASP A 335 32.77 3.00 -30.51
C ASP A 335 32.47 3.91 -29.32
N ALA A 336 33.50 4.59 -28.84
CA ALA A 336 33.35 5.61 -27.81
C ALA A 336 32.39 6.72 -28.29
N GLY A 337 31.38 7.03 -27.52
CA GLY A 337 30.33 8.00 -27.84
C GLY A 337 29.08 7.41 -28.47
N ASP A 338 29.07 6.11 -28.78
CA ASP A 338 27.88 5.44 -29.30
C ASP A 338 26.78 5.35 -28.26
N GLU A 339 25.53 5.41 -28.73
CA GLU A 339 24.34 5.09 -27.96
C GLU A 339 23.58 3.96 -28.63
N CYS A 340 23.18 2.97 -27.85
CA CYS A 340 22.29 1.92 -28.35
C CYS A 340 21.05 1.74 -27.43
N VAL A 341 20.00 1.19 -28.02
CA VAL A 341 18.79 0.78 -27.26
C VAL A 341 18.64 -0.73 -27.41
N VAL A 342 18.68 -1.41 -26.28
CA VAL A 342 18.45 -2.86 -26.21
C VAL A 342 17.04 -3.11 -25.72
N VAL A 343 16.34 -4.04 -26.37
CA VAL A 343 14.97 -4.43 -26.02
C VAL A 343 14.94 -5.93 -25.77
N PHE A 344 14.61 -6.32 -24.55
CA PHE A 344 14.30 -7.70 -24.21
C PHE A 344 12.79 -7.88 -24.16
N GLU A 345 12.24 -8.83 -24.93
CA GLU A 345 10.84 -9.23 -24.85
C GLU A 345 10.76 -10.60 -24.17
N GLN A 346 10.01 -10.69 -23.09
CA GLN A 346 9.89 -11.89 -22.29
C GLN A 346 8.43 -12.12 -21.89
N LYS A 347 8.13 -13.34 -21.42
CA LYS A 347 6.85 -13.69 -20.81
C LYS A 347 7.02 -13.79 -19.31
N MET A 348 6.09 -13.22 -18.54
CA MET A 348 6.13 -13.25 -17.07
C MET A 348 5.62 -14.59 -16.54
N ASP A 349 6.53 -15.53 -16.33
CA ASP A 349 6.19 -16.84 -15.78
C ASP A 349 6.51 -16.98 -14.28
N MET A 350 7.01 -15.90 -13.64
CA MET A 350 7.32 -15.86 -12.21
C MET A 350 6.07 -15.76 -11.35
N GLN A 351 6.21 -16.03 -10.04
CA GLN A 351 5.12 -15.87 -9.08
C GLN A 351 4.86 -14.39 -8.79
N GLY A 352 3.62 -14.07 -8.37
CA GLY A 352 3.20 -12.69 -8.06
C GLY A 352 3.76 -12.21 -6.73
N VAL A 353 5.01 -11.73 -6.74
CA VAL A 353 5.69 -11.06 -5.62
C VAL A 353 6.50 -9.88 -6.16
N GLU A 354 7.09 -9.11 -5.27
CA GLU A 354 7.98 -8.00 -5.61
C GLU A 354 9.36 -8.52 -6.02
N TYR A 355 9.88 -7.98 -7.13
CA TYR A 355 11.22 -8.28 -7.62
C TYR A 355 12.02 -6.99 -7.85
N LEU A 356 13.31 -7.07 -7.64
CA LEU A 356 14.27 -6.04 -8.02
C LEU A 356 14.77 -6.34 -9.43
N LEU A 357 14.73 -5.35 -10.32
CA LEU A 357 15.35 -5.43 -11.63
C LEU A 357 16.79 -4.92 -11.53
N SER A 358 17.74 -5.75 -11.92
CA SER A 358 19.15 -5.41 -12.08
C SER A 358 19.50 -5.49 -13.56
N SER A 359 20.26 -4.55 -14.06
CA SER A 359 20.70 -4.49 -15.46
C SER A 359 22.20 -4.24 -15.53
N GLY A 360 22.86 -4.80 -16.54
CA GLY A 360 24.31 -4.69 -16.77
C GLY A 360 24.69 -4.94 -18.22
#